data_69065adf9124a6f0960fe13b854d0961
#
_entry.id   69065adf9124a6f0960fe13b854d0961
#
_cell.length_a   1.000
_cell.length_b   1.000
_cell.length_c   1.000
_cell.angle_alpha   90.00
_cell.angle_beta   90.00
_cell.angle_gamma   90.00
#
_symmetry.space_group_name_H-M   'P 1'
#
loop_
_entity.id
_entity.type
_entity.pdbx_description
1 polymer ?
#
loop_
_entity_poly.entity_id
_entity_poly.type
_entity_poly.pdbx_seq_one_letter_code
_entity_poly.pdbx_strand_id
1 'polypeptide(L)'
;MTRAGKGGGRLALAPIDFTHAADFVREHHRHHTPPQGHKFSLAAMAGSELVGVVIVGRPVARRRDDGMTLEVTRLCTTGHKNACSFLYGAAAKAAFALGYRRIGTYILKREPGTSLVAAGWKLIGE
;
A
#
# COMPACT_ATOMS: atom_id res chain seq x y z
N MET A 1 -1.06 -22.34 15.27
CA MET A 1 -2.24 -22.02 15.71
C MET A 1 -2.71 -20.70 15.30
N THR A 2 -3.86 -20.55 14.98
CA THR A 2 -4.26 -19.32 14.49
C THR A 2 -4.91 -18.52 15.53
N ARG A 3 -4.88 -17.28 15.37
CA ARG A 3 -5.47 -16.44 16.22
C ARG A 3 -6.43 -15.68 15.53
N ALA A 4 -6.75 -16.05 14.42
CA ALA A 4 -7.64 -15.35 13.62
C ALA A 4 -8.83 -15.02 14.38
N GLY A 5 -9.61 -14.33 14.12
CA GLY A 5 -10.81 -14.14 14.78
C GLY A 5 -10.83 -13.25 15.95
N LYS A 6 -9.71 -12.76 16.31
CA LYS A 6 -9.73 -11.92 17.41
C LYS A 6 -10.18 -10.60 17.04
N GLY A 7 -11.13 -10.46 16.31
CA GLY A 7 -11.75 -9.24 15.96
C GLY A 7 -10.83 -8.08 15.80
N GLY A 8 -10.68 -7.50 14.77
CA GLY A 8 -10.02 -6.29 14.53
C GLY A 8 -8.61 -6.08 15.04
N GLY A 9 -8.11 -6.99 15.78
CA GLY A 9 -6.84 -6.75 16.37
C GLY A 9 -5.69 -7.00 15.47
N ARG A 10 -5.71 -8.12 14.81
CA ARG A 10 -4.54 -8.54 14.08
C ARG A 10 -4.70 -8.43 12.59
N LEU A 11 -3.73 -7.85 11.97
CA LEU A 11 -3.72 -7.75 10.52
C LEU A 11 -2.90 -8.87 9.91
N ALA A 12 -3.35 -9.37 8.79
CA ALA A 12 -2.62 -10.37 8.03
C ALA A 12 -2.49 -9.90 6.61
N LEU A 13 -1.38 -10.24 5.97
CA LEU A 13 -1.14 -9.87 4.59
C LEU A 13 -1.71 -10.96 3.69
N ALA A 14 -2.31 -10.54 2.59
CA ALA A 14 -2.85 -11.47 1.62
C ALA A 14 -2.58 -11.00 0.21
N PRO A 15 -2.49 -11.92 -0.74
CA PRO A 15 -2.37 -11.50 -2.12
C PRO A 15 -3.70 -10.97 -2.63
N ILE A 16 -3.64 -10.09 -3.60
CA ILE A 16 -4.83 -9.57 -4.22
C ILE A 16 -4.45 -9.19 -5.65
N ASP A 17 -5.33 -9.49 -6.60
CA ASP A 17 -5.05 -9.11 -7.97
C ASP A 17 -5.46 -7.66 -8.21
N PHE A 18 -5.03 -7.13 -9.34
CA PHE A 18 -5.26 -5.72 -9.64
C PHE A 18 -6.74 -5.39 -9.72
N THR A 19 -7.53 -6.26 -10.34
CA THR A 19 -8.95 -5.99 -10.51
C THR A 19 -9.65 -5.80 -9.16
N HIS A 20 -9.39 -6.71 -8.24
CA HIS A 20 -10.01 -6.62 -6.92
C HIS A 20 -9.46 -5.44 -6.10
N ALA A 21 -8.17 -5.15 -6.25
CA ALA A 21 -7.60 -4.00 -5.56
C ALA A 21 -8.21 -2.70 -6.08
N ALA A 22 -8.38 -2.60 -7.41
CA ALA A 22 -8.97 -1.42 -8.02
C ALA A 22 -10.43 -1.26 -7.60
N ASP A 23 -11.16 -2.37 -7.49
CA ASP A 23 -12.54 -2.31 -7.03
C ASP A 23 -12.63 -1.78 -5.59
N PHE A 24 -11.71 -2.22 -4.75
CA PHE A 24 -11.68 -1.75 -3.39
C PHE A 24 -11.45 -0.23 -3.34
N VAL A 25 -10.54 0.28 -4.16
CA VAL A 25 -10.29 1.72 -4.22
C VAL A 25 -11.54 2.48 -4.67
N ARG A 26 -12.22 1.98 -5.70
CA ARG A 26 -13.43 2.64 -6.18
C ARG A 26 -14.50 2.68 -5.12
N GLU A 27 -14.61 1.60 -4.38
CA GLU A 27 -15.63 1.49 -3.36
C GLU A 27 -15.42 2.38 -2.16
N HIS A 28 -14.19 2.51 -1.75
CA HIS A 28 -13.85 3.18 -0.50
C HIS A 28 -13.25 4.57 -0.65
N HIS A 29 -12.80 4.92 -1.86
CA HIS A 29 -12.26 6.25 -2.12
C HIS A 29 -12.91 6.82 -3.36
N ARG A 30 -14.12 7.31 -3.20
CA ARG A 30 -14.88 7.82 -4.32
C ARG A 30 -14.22 8.86 -5.15
N HIS A 31 -13.42 9.70 -4.56
CA HIS A 31 -12.80 10.80 -5.27
C HIS A 31 -11.47 10.43 -5.90
N HIS A 32 -11.07 9.19 -5.76
CA HIS A 32 -9.81 8.74 -6.30
C HIS A 32 -10.06 7.64 -7.32
N THR A 33 -9.48 7.78 -8.49
CA THR A 33 -9.57 6.71 -9.47
C THR A 33 -8.40 5.76 -9.22
N PRO A 34 -8.58 4.48 -9.47
CA PRO A 34 -7.44 3.56 -9.37
C PRO A 34 -6.45 3.83 -10.49
N PRO A 35 -5.20 3.44 -10.32
CA PRO A 35 -4.23 3.55 -11.41
C PRO A 35 -4.60 2.59 -12.52
N GLN A 36 -3.94 2.72 -13.66
CA GLN A 36 -4.27 1.90 -14.81
C GLN A 36 -3.68 0.50 -14.78
N GLY A 37 -2.73 0.25 -13.91
CA GLY A 37 -2.14 -1.06 -13.78
C GLY A 37 -1.24 -1.09 -12.57
N HIS A 38 -0.54 -2.21 -12.41
CA HIS A 38 0.35 -2.36 -11.28
C HIS A 38 1.49 -3.31 -11.60
N LYS A 39 2.48 -3.32 -10.70
CA LYS A 39 3.47 -4.38 -10.64
C LYS A 39 2.98 -5.44 -9.68
N PHE A 40 2.46 -5.02 -8.54
CA PHE A 40 1.81 -5.94 -7.61
C PHE A 40 0.91 -5.15 -6.68
N SER A 41 0.00 -5.87 -6.03
CA SER A 41 -0.87 -5.29 -5.02
C SER A 41 -0.92 -6.24 -3.84
N LEU A 42 -1.17 -5.70 -2.67
CA LEU A 42 -1.25 -6.48 -1.45
C LEU A 42 -2.49 -6.07 -0.68
N ALA A 43 -3.03 -7.00 0.07
CA ALA A 43 -4.23 -6.77 0.87
C ALA A 43 -3.92 -6.92 2.34
N ALA A 44 -4.60 -6.14 3.15
CA ALA A 44 -4.58 -6.30 4.60
C ALA A 44 -5.92 -6.87 5.02
N MET A 45 -5.88 -7.96 5.75
CA MET A 45 -7.06 -8.64 6.24
C MET A 45 -7.13 -8.53 7.74
N ALA A 46 -8.32 -8.29 8.25
CA ALA A 46 -8.60 -8.39 9.68
C ALA A 46 -9.59 -9.54 9.82
N GLY A 47 -9.09 -10.71 10.18
CA GLY A 47 -9.91 -11.91 10.12
C GLY A 47 -10.26 -12.21 8.67
N SER A 48 -11.53 -12.33 8.38
CA SER A 48 -11.98 -12.59 7.01
C SER A 48 -12.36 -11.30 6.27
N GLU A 49 -12.13 -10.16 6.89
CA GLU A 49 -12.53 -8.91 6.29
C GLU A 49 -11.36 -8.20 5.61
N LEU A 50 -11.58 -7.76 4.39
CA LEU A 50 -10.58 -6.98 3.66
C LEU A 50 -10.65 -5.54 4.16
N VAL A 51 -9.59 -5.07 4.80
CA VAL A 51 -9.59 -3.72 5.40
C VAL A 51 -8.65 -2.75 4.72
N GLY A 52 -7.88 -3.19 3.76
CA GLY A 52 -7.03 -2.26 3.04
C GLY A 52 -6.32 -2.90 1.88
N VAL A 53 -5.90 -2.06 0.93
CA VAL A 53 -5.10 -2.52 -0.20
C VAL A 53 -4.00 -1.51 -0.47
N VAL A 54 -2.89 -1.98 -0.99
CA VAL A 54 -1.83 -1.13 -1.49
C VAL A 54 -1.54 -1.57 -2.92
N ILE A 55 -1.46 -0.61 -3.83
CA ILE A 55 -1.17 -0.88 -5.23
C ILE A 55 0.19 -0.26 -5.54
N VAL A 56 1.10 -1.06 -6.07
CA VAL A 56 2.47 -0.65 -6.33
C VAL A 56 2.74 -0.81 -7.81
N GLY A 57 3.29 0.22 -8.42
CA GLY A 57 3.55 0.21 -9.85
C GLY A 57 4.80 0.97 -10.20
N ARG A 58 4.96 1.23 -11.48
CA ARG A 58 6.09 2.02 -11.96
C ARG A 58 5.88 3.46 -11.54
N PRO A 59 6.97 4.20 -11.31
CA PRO A 59 6.84 5.60 -10.98
C PRO A 59 6.06 6.37 -12.05
N VAL A 60 5.14 7.20 -11.59
CA VAL A 60 4.35 8.02 -12.51
C VAL A 60 5.25 9.06 -13.17
N ALA A 61 6.19 9.62 -12.41
CA ALA A 61 7.14 10.56 -12.97
C ALA A 61 8.21 9.80 -13.74
N ARG A 62 8.27 10.06 -15.05
CA ARG A 62 9.23 9.39 -15.91
C ARG A 62 10.65 9.42 -15.44
N ARG A 63 11.06 10.51 -14.87
CA ARG A 63 12.44 10.64 -14.42
C ARG A 63 12.82 9.70 -13.31
N ARG A 64 11.82 9.20 -12.59
CA ARG A 64 12.09 8.29 -11.49
C ARG A 64 12.02 6.84 -11.91
N ASP A 65 11.57 6.59 -13.13
CA ASP A 65 11.39 5.24 -13.62
C ASP A 65 12.68 4.71 -14.21
N ASP A 66 13.57 4.28 -13.34
CA ASP A 66 14.91 3.80 -13.74
C ASP A 66 15.00 2.27 -13.74
N GLY A 67 13.90 1.59 -13.65
CA GLY A 67 13.89 0.13 -13.65
C GLY A 67 14.15 -0.48 -12.28
N MET A 68 14.59 0.32 -11.32
CA MET A 68 14.89 -0.15 -9.97
C MET A 68 14.03 0.52 -8.90
N THR A 69 13.13 1.37 -9.34
CA THR A 69 12.28 2.14 -8.43
C THR A 69 10.82 1.79 -8.65
N LEU A 70 10.10 1.61 -7.59
CA LEU A 70 8.65 1.43 -7.63
C LEU A 70 7.97 2.56 -6.87
N GLU A 71 6.70 2.69 -7.12
CA GLU A 71 5.90 3.73 -6.44
C GLU A 71 4.62 3.11 -5.91
N VAL A 72 4.26 3.47 -4.67
CA VAL A 72 2.93 3.17 -4.17
C VAL A 72 1.99 4.16 -4.83
N THR A 73 1.22 3.69 -5.80
CA THR A 73 0.34 4.57 -6.57
C THR A 73 -1.00 4.77 -5.90
N ARG A 74 -1.41 3.83 -5.05
CA ARG A 74 -2.61 3.99 -4.25
C ARG A 74 -2.48 3.17 -2.99
N LEU A 75 -2.98 3.72 -1.90
CA LEU A 75 -3.14 2.98 -0.66
C LEU A 75 -4.49 3.39 -0.08
N CYS A 76 -5.32 2.42 0.20
CA CYS A 76 -6.68 2.68 0.60
C CYS A 76 -7.06 1.73 1.72
N THR A 77 -7.61 2.24 2.80
CA THR A 77 -8.05 1.40 3.92
C THR A 77 -9.43 1.82 4.37
N THR A 78 -10.06 0.96 5.15
CA THR A 78 -11.36 1.29 5.75
C THR A 78 -11.22 2.07 7.04
N GLY A 79 -9.99 2.45 7.40
CA GLY A 79 -9.75 3.15 8.66
C GLY A 79 -9.32 2.24 9.79
N HIS A 80 -9.11 0.98 9.50
CA HIS A 80 -8.66 0.03 10.51
C HIS A 80 -7.31 0.47 11.07
N LYS A 81 -7.17 0.39 12.38
CA LYS A 81 -5.96 0.84 13.05
C LYS A 81 -4.72 0.16 12.50
N ASN A 82 -3.70 0.94 12.23
CA ASN A 82 -2.41 0.46 11.74
C ASN A 82 -2.40 -0.15 10.34
N ALA A 83 -3.54 -0.15 9.64
CA ALA A 83 -3.58 -0.76 8.31
C ALA A 83 -2.67 -0.03 7.33
N CYS A 84 -2.62 1.29 7.40
CA CYS A 84 -1.77 2.05 6.47
C CYS A 84 -0.29 1.72 6.68
N SER A 85 0.20 1.78 7.91
CA SER A 85 1.61 1.49 8.17
C SER A 85 1.94 0.03 7.89
N PHE A 86 1.01 -0.87 8.16
CA PHE A 86 1.17 -2.27 7.85
C PHE A 86 1.38 -2.48 6.35
N LEU A 87 0.56 -1.82 5.53
CA LEU A 87 0.65 -1.97 4.08
C LEU A 87 1.87 -1.27 3.49
N TYR A 88 2.23 -0.10 3.99
CA TYR A 88 3.46 0.54 3.53
C TYR A 88 4.68 -0.32 3.85
N GLY A 89 4.72 -0.89 5.04
CA GLY A 89 5.83 -1.77 5.41
C GLY A 89 5.89 -3.01 4.55
N ALA A 90 4.74 -3.62 4.29
CA ALA A 90 4.68 -4.82 3.46
C ALA A 90 5.08 -4.52 2.02
N ALA A 91 4.65 -3.37 1.49
CA ALA A 91 5.00 -2.99 0.13
C ALA A 91 6.50 -2.82 -0.02
N ALA A 92 7.16 -2.20 0.95
CA ALA A 92 8.60 -2.03 0.90
C ALA A 92 9.32 -3.37 0.96
N LYS A 93 8.90 -4.25 1.85
CA LYS A 93 9.50 -5.57 1.95
C LYS A 93 9.36 -6.35 0.65
N ALA A 94 8.17 -6.31 0.06
CA ALA A 94 7.93 -7.03 -1.18
C ALA A 94 8.77 -6.47 -2.32
N ALA A 95 8.85 -5.14 -2.42
CA ALA A 95 9.64 -4.51 -3.47
C ALA A 95 11.11 -4.90 -3.36
N PHE A 96 11.67 -4.83 -2.17
CA PHE A 96 13.08 -5.16 -1.99
C PHE A 96 13.34 -6.65 -2.18
N ALA A 97 12.40 -7.49 -1.79
CA ALA A 97 12.53 -8.93 -2.01
C ALA A 97 12.54 -9.26 -3.50
N LEU A 98 11.85 -8.47 -4.30
CA LEU A 98 11.82 -8.65 -5.74
C LEU A 98 13.06 -8.08 -6.45
N GLY A 99 13.90 -7.38 -5.72
CA GLY A 99 15.13 -6.85 -6.28
C GLY A 99 15.11 -5.36 -6.60
N TYR A 100 14.01 -4.69 -6.32
CA TYR A 100 13.98 -3.25 -6.52
C TYR A 100 14.79 -2.56 -5.43
N ARG A 101 15.34 -1.40 -5.76
CA ARG A 101 16.19 -0.70 -4.82
C ARG A 101 15.54 0.45 -4.10
N ARG A 102 14.45 0.97 -4.66
CA ARG A 102 13.75 2.09 -4.08
C ARG A 102 12.26 1.90 -4.21
N ILE A 103 11.54 2.44 -3.26
CA ILE A 103 10.10 2.52 -3.36
C ILE A 103 9.70 3.87 -2.78
N GLY A 104 8.83 4.58 -3.47
CA GLY A 104 8.41 5.90 -3.06
C GLY A 104 6.92 6.04 -3.08
N THR A 105 6.44 7.15 -2.54
CA THR A 105 5.05 7.53 -2.62
C THR A 105 4.98 9.03 -2.49
N TYR A 106 3.86 9.60 -2.92
CA TYR A 106 3.63 11.03 -2.78
C TYR A 106 2.52 11.26 -1.77
N ILE A 107 2.71 12.22 -0.89
CA ILE A 107 1.68 12.65 0.02
C ILE A 107 1.53 14.15 -0.13
N LEU A 108 0.35 14.64 0.20
CA LEU A 108 0.14 16.08 0.16
C LEU A 108 0.94 16.72 1.28
N LYS A 109 1.42 17.92 1.04
CA LYS A 109 2.21 18.60 2.04
C LYS A 109 1.56 18.68 3.39
N ARG A 110 0.26 18.85 3.44
CA ARG A 110 -0.44 18.97 4.71
C ARG A 110 -0.72 17.63 5.38
N GLU A 111 -0.39 16.55 4.72
CA GLU A 111 -0.60 15.24 5.34
C GLU A 111 0.59 14.92 6.22
N PRO A 112 0.34 14.38 7.41
CA PRO A 112 1.44 14.17 8.37
C PRO A 112 2.42 13.05 8.02
N GLY A 113 2.04 12.13 7.15
CA GLY A 113 2.95 11.05 6.83
C GLY A 113 3.22 10.10 7.99
N THR A 114 2.37 10.12 9.00
CA THR A 114 2.57 9.29 10.19
C THR A 114 2.69 7.81 9.88
N SER A 115 1.85 7.34 8.97
CA SER A 115 1.87 5.92 8.60
C SER A 115 3.17 5.52 7.93
N LEU A 116 3.74 6.41 7.16
CA LEU A 116 5.01 6.15 6.49
C LEU A 116 6.14 6.09 7.50
N VAL A 117 6.17 7.03 8.43
CA VAL A 117 7.20 7.03 9.46
C VAL A 117 7.08 5.77 10.30
N ALA A 118 5.87 5.38 10.67
CA ALA A 118 5.65 4.17 11.45
C ALA A 118 6.13 2.93 10.70
N ALA A 119 6.10 2.95 9.39
CA ALA A 119 6.56 1.84 8.56
C ALA A 119 8.06 1.92 8.27
N GLY A 120 8.75 2.90 8.80
CA GLY A 120 10.19 3.03 8.62
C GLY A 120 10.60 3.82 7.39
N TRP A 121 9.69 4.49 6.75
CA TRP A 121 10.01 5.30 5.57
C TRP A 121 10.55 6.66 5.99
N LYS A 122 11.37 7.21 5.13
CA LYS A 122 11.96 8.52 5.40
C LYS A 122 11.54 9.51 4.34
N LEU A 123 11.40 10.75 4.75
CA LEU A 123 11.12 11.82 3.81
C LEU A 123 12.40 12.18 3.09
N ILE A 124 12.37 12.15 1.77
CA ILE A 124 13.55 12.46 0.99
C ILE A 124 13.43 13.81 0.29
N GLY A 125 12.36 14.46 0.40
CA GLY A 125 12.21 15.72 -0.25
C GLY A 125 11.05 15.66 -1.20
N GLU A 126 10.88 16.67 -1.99
CA GLU A 126 9.74 16.75 -2.81
C GLU A 126 9.85 16.39 -4.16
#